data_98a954d5aca2e99d7b0856f87a303c1b
#
_entry.id   98a954d5aca2e99d7b0856f87a303c1b
#
_cell.length_a   1.000
_cell.length_b   1.000
_cell.length_c   1.000
_cell.angle_alpha   90.00
_cell.angle_beta   90.00
_cell.angle_gamma   90.00
#
_symmetry.space_group_name_H-M   'P 1'
#
loop_
_entity.id
_entity.type
_entity.pdbx_description
1 polymer ?
#
loop_
_entity_poly.entity_id
_entity_poly.type
_entity_poly.pdbx_seq_one_letter_code
_entity_poly.pdbx_strand_id
1 'polypeptide(L)'
;ILGTHSISAGLDYPGVGPEHAWLKDSGRVSYVSVTDDEALAAFHELTRIEGIIPALESAHAVAYGKKLALHMRRDETLVINVSGRGDKDIFTIAKREGIELLK
;
A
#
# COMPACT_ATOMS: atom_id res chain seq x y z
N ILE A 1 22.62 -4.87 -0.92
CA ILE A 1 21.20 -4.47 -1.02
C ILE A 1 21.05 -3.40 -2.09
N LEU A 2 20.19 -3.68 -3.06
CA LEU A 2 19.88 -2.69 -4.08
C LEU A 2 18.92 -1.65 -3.50
N GLY A 3 19.06 -0.40 -3.93
CA GLY A 3 18.14 0.66 -3.53
C GLY A 3 16.72 0.39 -4.02
N THR A 4 15.74 0.83 -3.27
CA THR A 4 14.33 0.75 -3.64
C THR A 4 13.79 2.15 -3.87
N HIS A 5 12.66 2.22 -4.54
CA HIS A 5 12.01 3.48 -4.82
C HIS A 5 10.49 3.32 -4.75
N SER A 6 9.83 4.19 -3.97
CA SER A 6 8.39 4.15 -3.80
C SER A 6 7.86 5.54 -3.46
N ILE A 7 6.63 5.82 -3.88
CA ILE A 7 5.91 7.01 -3.47
C ILE A 7 5.63 7.01 -1.95
N SER A 8 5.58 5.84 -1.35
CA SER A 8 5.38 5.69 0.09
C SER A 8 6.73 5.71 0.80
N ALA A 9 6.90 6.65 1.73
CA ALA A 9 8.16 6.80 2.47
C ALA A 9 8.55 5.52 3.21
N GLY A 10 7.58 4.83 3.81
CA GLY A 10 7.82 3.60 4.57
C GLY A 10 8.28 2.44 3.71
N LEU A 11 8.04 2.49 2.39
CA LEU A 11 8.41 1.43 1.46
C LEU A 11 9.66 1.76 0.65
N ASP A 12 10.29 2.88 0.94
CA ASP A 12 11.47 3.36 0.22
C ASP A 12 12.79 2.84 0.82
N TYR A 13 12.70 2.06 1.88
CA TYR A 13 13.87 1.49 2.55
C TYR A 13 14.29 0.19 1.87
N PRO A 14 15.59 0.02 1.55
CA PRO A 14 16.05 -1.09 0.73
C PRO A 14 16.24 -2.42 1.47
N GLY A 15 15.96 -2.49 2.75
CA GLY A 15 16.17 -3.69 3.54
C GLY A 15 14.95 -4.09 4.33
N VAL A 16 14.88 -5.37 4.72
CA VAL A 16 13.84 -5.89 5.61
C VAL A 16 14.48 -6.43 6.87
N GLY A 17 13.69 -6.50 7.96
CA GLY A 17 14.16 -7.07 9.20
C GLY A 17 14.40 -8.57 9.12
N PRO A 18 15.20 -9.15 10.04
CA PRO A 18 15.51 -10.58 10.00
C PRO A 18 14.27 -11.47 10.08
N GLU A 19 13.25 -11.09 10.84
CA GLU A 19 12.04 -11.87 10.98
C GLU A 19 11.28 -11.98 9.65
N HIS A 20 11.15 -10.88 8.92
CA HIS A 20 10.49 -10.88 7.61
C HIS A 20 11.28 -11.71 6.59
N ALA A 21 12.60 -11.62 6.61
CA ALA A 21 13.43 -12.42 5.73
C ALA A 21 13.26 -13.90 6.02
N TRP A 22 13.20 -14.30 7.29
CA TRP A 22 12.98 -15.67 7.68
C TRP A 22 11.60 -16.19 7.25
N LEU A 23 10.56 -15.38 7.43
CA LEU A 23 9.20 -15.76 7.03
C LEU A 23 9.11 -15.99 5.53
N LYS A 24 9.78 -15.16 4.75
CA LYS A 24 9.84 -15.33 3.30
C LYS A 24 10.57 -16.60 2.91
N ASP A 25 11.76 -16.80 3.47
CA ASP A 25 12.60 -17.95 3.15
C ASP A 25 11.97 -19.28 3.58
N SER A 26 11.23 -19.27 4.67
CA SER A 26 10.53 -20.48 5.17
C SER A 26 9.25 -20.80 4.39
N GLY A 27 8.81 -19.92 3.52
CA GLY A 27 7.58 -20.13 2.75
C GLY A 27 6.28 -19.90 3.52
N ARG A 28 6.37 -19.35 4.73
CA ARG A 28 5.17 -19.08 5.54
C ARG A 28 4.42 -17.83 5.10
N VAL A 29 5.10 -16.93 4.39
CA VAL A 29 4.56 -15.65 3.94
C VAL A 29 4.94 -15.45 2.49
N SER A 30 4.00 -15.01 1.68
CA SER A 30 4.25 -14.55 0.32
C SER A 30 4.40 -13.04 0.32
N TYR A 31 5.44 -12.53 -0.30
CA TYR A 31 5.66 -11.10 -0.45
C TYR A 31 5.41 -10.69 -1.90
N VAL A 32 4.66 -9.61 -2.05
CA VAL A 32 4.24 -9.13 -3.37
C VAL A 32 4.51 -7.63 -3.46
N SER A 33 4.41 -7.09 -4.66
CA SER A 33 4.56 -5.66 -4.90
C SER A 33 3.42 -5.13 -5.74
N VAL A 34 3.16 -3.82 -5.60
CA VAL A 34 2.24 -3.10 -6.47
C VAL A 34 2.92 -1.82 -6.92
N THR A 35 2.47 -1.28 -8.05
CA THR A 35 3.02 -0.02 -8.57
C THR A 35 2.49 1.18 -7.79
N ASP A 36 3.20 2.30 -7.89
CA ASP A 36 2.75 3.55 -7.27
C ASP A 36 1.38 3.97 -7.81
N ASP A 37 1.13 3.80 -9.11
CA ASP A 37 -0.15 4.16 -9.70
C ASP A 37 -1.29 3.30 -9.17
N GLU A 38 -1.04 2.01 -8.97
CA GLU A 38 -2.03 1.11 -8.37
C GLU A 38 -2.35 1.52 -6.93
N ALA A 39 -1.31 1.86 -6.16
CA ALA A 39 -1.49 2.31 -4.78
C ALA A 39 -2.28 3.61 -4.70
N LEU A 40 -2.00 4.56 -5.60
CA LEU A 40 -2.74 5.82 -5.66
C LEU A 40 -4.21 5.61 -6.01
N ALA A 41 -4.49 4.73 -6.96
CA ALA A 41 -5.87 4.40 -7.33
C ALA A 41 -6.62 3.82 -6.13
N ALA A 42 -5.99 2.91 -5.39
CA ALA A 42 -6.58 2.33 -4.19
C ALA A 42 -6.78 3.37 -3.08
N PHE A 43 -5.82 4.29 -2.92
CA PHE A 43 -5.93 5.40 -1.97
C PHE A 43 -7.20 6.21 -2.22
N HIS A 44 -7.40 6.65 -3.46
CA HIS A 44 -8.57 7.45 -3.82
C HIS A 44 -9.86 6.67 -3.71
N GLU A 45 -9.84 5.41 -4.09
CA GLU A 45 -11.03 4.57 -4.04
C GLU A 45 -11.48 4.34 -2.61
N LEU A 46 -10.56 4.01 -1.70
CA LEU A 46 -10.90 3.83 -0.29
C LEU A 46 -11.41 5.12 0.33
N THR A 47 -10.77 6.24 0.01
CA THR A 47 -11.20 7.55 0.50
C THR A 47 -12.61 7.88 0.05
N ARG A 48 -12.89 7.67 -1.23
CA ARG A 48 -14.19 8.03 -1.81
C ARG A 48 -15.31 7.10 -1.34
N ILE A 49 -15.06 5.80 -1.25
CA ILE A 49 -16.10 4.81 -0.94
C ILE A 49 -16.32 4.68 0.55
N GLU A 50 -15.23 4.63 1.34
CA GLU A 50 -15.32 4.35 2.76
C GLU A 50 -15.08 5.58 3.65
N GLY A 51 -14.69 6.70 3.08
CA GLY A 51 -14.39 7.90 3.87
C GLY A 51 -13.13 7.77 4.72
N ILE A 52 -12.25 6.84 4.37
CA ILE A 52 -10.99 6.61 5.08
C ILE A 52 -9.83 7.10 4.22
N ILE A 53 -8.98 7.96 4.78
CA ILE A 53 -7.75 8.39 4.11
C ILE A 53 -6.62 7.50 4.61
N PRO A 54 -6.23 6.46 3.85
CA PRO A 54 -5.21 5.53 4.32
C PRO A 54 -3.81 6.11 4.15
N ALA A 55 -2.86 5.63 4.96
CA ALA A 55 -1.45 5.88 4.66
C ALA A 55 -1.12 5.19 3.32
N LEU A 56 -0.15 5.72 2.59
CA LEU A 56 0.24 5.12 1.30
C LEU A 56 0.74 3.68 1.46
N GLU A 57 1.38 3.37 2.58
CA GLU A 57 1.81 2.00 2.88
C GLU A 57 0.61 1.05 2.90
N SER A 58 -0.49 1.46 3.55
CA SER A 58 -1.73 0.68 3.61
C SER A 58 -2.44 0.66 2.26
N ALA A 59 -2.34 1.73 1.48
CA ALA A 59 -2.93 1.78 0.14
C ALA A 59 -2.32 0.71 -0.77
N HIS A 60 -1.04 0.38 -0.61
CA HIS A 60 -0.42 -0.73 -1.34
C HIS A 60 -1.10 -2.06 -1.00
N ALA A 61 -1.39 -2.29 0.28
CA ALA A 61 -2.09 -3.50 0.72
C ALA A 61 -3.51 -3.57 0.15
N VAL A 62 -4.22 -2.45 0.14
CA VAL A 62 -5.56 -2.38 -0.43
C VAL A 62 -5.53 -2.66 -1.94
N ALA A 63 -4.56 -2.11 -2.65
CA ALA A 63 -4.40 -2.32 -4.08
C ALA A 63 -4.22 -3.81 -4.41
N TYR A 64 -3.33 -4.48 -3.68
CA TYR A 64 -3.13 -5.92 -3.90
C TYR A 64 -4.33 -6.74 -3.45
N GLY A 65 -4.96 -6.37 -2.33
CA GLY A 65 -6.15 -7.04 -1.84
C GLY A 65 -7.28 -7.05 -2.87
N LYS A 66 -7.47 -5.95 -3.58
CA LYS A 66 -8.46 -5.87 -4.67
C LYS A 66 -8.15 -6.88 -5.78
N LYS A 67 -6.88 -7.00 -6.18
CA LYS A 67 -6.48 -7.97 -7.19
C LYS A 67 -6.71 -9.40 -6.70
N LEU A 68 -6.32 -9.69 -5.47
CA LEU A 68 -6.47 -11.01 -4.89
C LEU A 68 -7.94 -11.40 -4.76
N ALA A 69 -8.79 -10.46 -4.35
CA ALA A 69 -10.20 -10.71 -4.16
C ALA A 69 -10.90 -11.20 -5.43
N LEU A 70 -10.42 -10.78 -6.60
CA LEU A 70 -10.99 -11.23 -7.88
C LEU A 70 -10.82 -12.74 -8.11
N HIS A 71 -9.86 -13.36 -7.43
CA HIS A 71 -9.54 -14.78 -7.56
C HIS A 71 -10.02 -15.60 -6.35
N MET A 72 -10.69 -14.95 -5.39
CA MET A 72 -11.17 -15.60 -4.19
C MET A 72 -12.61 -16.05 -4.34
N ARG A 73 -12.98 -17.12 -3.60
CA ARG A 73 -14.36 -17.56 -3.52
C ARG A 73 -15.14 -16.66 -2.55
N ARG A 74 -16.45 -16.65 -2.67
CA ARG A 74 -17.33 -15.84 -1.80
C ARG A 74 -17.27 -16.25 -0.34
N ASP A 75 -16.94 -17.50 -0.06
CA ASP A 75 -16.85 -18.02 1.30
C ASP A 75 -15.48 -17.80 1.94
N GLU A 76 -14.54 -17.23 1.21
CA GLU A 76 -13.22 -16.88 1.73
C GLU A 76 -13.19 -15.48 2.30
N THR A 77 -12.36 -15.26 3.32
CA THR A 77 -12.22 -13.96 3.98
C THR A 77 -10.84 -13.40 3.72
N LEU A 78 -10.80 -12.12 3.33
CA LEU A 78 -9.55 -11.38 3.16
C LEU A 78 -9.49 -10.28 4.23
N VAL A 79 -8.42 -10.28 5.01
CA VAL A 79 -8.21 -9.26 6.04
C VAL A 79 -7.07 -8.36 5.59
N ILE A 80 -7.31 -7.06 5.55
CA ILE A 80 -6.31 -6.06 5.21
C ILE A 80 -6.08 -5.18 6.42
N ASN A 81 -4.82 -5.09 6.86
CA ASN A 81 -4.47 -4.21 7.96
C ASN A 81 -4.27 -2.79 7.42
N VAL A 82 -5.16 -1.88 7.82
CA VAL A 82 -5.07 -0.46 7.45
C VAL A 82 -4.55 0.29 8.67
N SER A 83 -3.25 0.46 8.72
CA SER A 83 -2.57 1.15 9.83
C SER A 83 -2.13 2.54 9.40
N GLY A 84 -1.93 3.43 10.37
CA GLY A 84 -1.50 4.80 10.11
C GLY A 84 -2.61 5.66 9.51
N ARG A 85 -2.21 6.83 9.02
CA ARG A 85 -3.14 7.79 8.40
C ARG A 85 -2.49 8.39 7.16
N GLY A 86 -3.33 8.78 6.19
CA GLY A 86 -2.86 9.36 4.94
C GLY A 86 -2.56 10.86 4.98
N ASP A 87 -2.86 11.53 6.08
CA ASP A 87 -2.64 12.98 6.22
C ASP A 87 -1.19 13.36 5.90
N LYS A 88 -0.24 12.54 6.32
CA LYS A 88 1.19 12.76 6.08
C LYS A 88 1.57 12.68 4.61
N ASP A 89 0.73 12.07 3.78
CA ASP A 89 1.03 11.78 2.39
C ASP A 89 0.34 12.72 1.41
N ILE A 90 -0.53 13.62 1.91
CA ILE A 90 -1.37 14.46 1.05
C ILE A 90 -0.56 15.33 0.12
N PHE A 91 0.51 15.96 0.60
CA PHE A 91 1.33 16.83 -0.24
C PHE A 91 2.07 16.04 -1.32
N THR A 92 2.55 14.85 -0.99
CA THR A 92 3.21 13.97 -1.96
C THR A 92 2.25 13.57 -3.07
N ILE A 93 1.03 13.19 -2.71
CA ILE A 93 0.01 12.78 -3.67
C ILE A 93 -0.40 13.95 -4.55
N ALA A 94 -0.65 15.13 -3.95
CA ALA A 94 -1.03 16.30 -4.68
C ALA A 94 0.04 16.71 -5.71
N LYS A 95 1.31 16.66 -5.32
CA LYS A 95 2.42 16.96 -6.20
C LYS A 95 2.47 16.00 -7.39
N ARG A 96 2.31 14.70 -7.13
CA ARG A 96 2.34 13.69 -8.19
C ARG A 96 1.17 13.86 -9.17
N GLU A 97 0.02 14.26 -8.67
CA GLU A 97 -1.19 14.42 -9.48
C GLU A 97 -1.37 15.83 -10.04
N GLY A 98 -0.44 16.73 -9.78
CA GLY A 98 -0.50 18.09 -10.27
C GLY A 98 -1.56 18.95 -9.60
N ILE A 99 -1.94 18.61 -8.37
CA ILE A 99 -2.94 19.36 -7.61
C ILE A 99 -2.24 20.38 -6.72
N GLU A 100 -2.71 21.62 -6.78
CA GLU A 100 -2.20 22.69 -5.92
C GLU A 100 -3.01 22.74 -4.63
N LEU A 101 -2.31 22.65 -3.49
CA LEU A 101 -2.95 22.73 -2.19
C LEU A 101 -2.74 24.10 -1.56
N LEU A 102 -3.81 24.63 -0.97
CA LEU A 102 -3.74 25.85 -0.17
C LEU A 102 -3.10 25.53 1.17
N LYS A 103 -2.20 26.42 1.60
CA LYS A 103 -1.55 26.28 2.90
C LYS A 103 -2.23 27.17 3.94
#